data_f6ebaece32a79a14b4214c9cd008627a
#
_entry.id   f6ebaece32a79a14b4214c9cd008627a
#
_cell.length_a   1.000
_cell.length_b   1.000
_cell.length_c   1.000
_cell.angle_alpha   90.00
_cell.angle_beta   90.00
_cell.angle_gamma   90.00
#
_symmetry.space_group_name_H-M   'P 1'
#
loop_
_entity.id
_entity.type
_entity.pdbx_description
1 polymer ?
#
loop_
_entity_poly.entity_id
_entity_poly.type
_entity_poly.pdbx_seq_one_letter_code
_entity_poly.pdbx_strand_id
1 'polypeptide(L)' 'MNNVNKKIEFVVFCIENTAKRLGTSGTQVYQILSKTDGINAFLFPSYDVLHTQAKEYIVDEVLDYIRTYNTAVTNKATS' A
#
# COMPACT_ATOMS: atom_id res chain seq x y z
N MET A 1 -4.03 -22.01 0.39
CA MET A 1 -5.16 -21.61 1.17
C MET A 1 -4.80 -20.63 2.24
N ASN A 2 -3.92 -21.03 3.12
CA ASN A 2 -3.53 -20.18 4.22
C ASN A 2 -2.81 -18.92 3.77
N ASN A 3 -2.14 -18.99 2.62
CA ASN A 3 -1.40 -17.85 2.10
C ASN A 3 -2.33 -16.69 1.71
N VAL A 4 -3.54 -17.02 1.23
CA VAL A 4 -4.48 -15.98 0.86
C VAL A 4 -4.91 -15.19 2.09
N ASN A 5 -5.23 -15.89 3.18
CA ASN A 5 -5.63 -15.22 4.40
C ASN A 5 -4.50 -14.39 4.98
N LYS A 6 -3.29 -14.91 4.94
CA LYS A 6 -2.13 -14.16 5.44
C LYS A 6 -1.84 -12.94 4.59
N LYS A 7 -2.03 -13.05 3.28
CA LYS A 7 -1.84 -11.91 2.41
C LYS A 7 -2.89 -10.84 2.65
N ILE A 8 -4.13 -11.24 2.90
CA ILE A 8 -5.18 -10.29 3.23
C ILE A 8 -4.86 -9.58 4.54
N GLU A 9 -4.42 -10.32 5.55
CA GLU A 9 -4.01 -9.73 6.82
C GLU A 9 -2.87 -8.74 6.62
N PHE A 10 -1.92 -9.08 5.76
CA PHE A 10 -0.80 -8.20 5.46
C PHE A 10 -1.29 -6.91 4.78
N VAL A 11 -2.23 -7.03 3.85
CA VAL A 11 -2.79 -5.87 3.18
C VAL A 11 -3.48 -4.95 4.19
N VAL A 12 -4.27 -5.52 5.09
CA VAL A 12 -4.93 -4.74 6.14
C VAL A 12 -3.89 -4.06 7.02
N PHE A 13 -2.87 -4.78 7.41
CA PHE A 13 -1.77 -4.22 8.21
C PHE A 13 -1.14 -3.02 7.50
N CYS A 14 -0.86 -3.16 6.22
CA CYS A 14 -0.25 -2.10 5.44
C CYS A 14 -1.16 -0.87 5.38
N ILE A 15 -2.43 -1.10 5.10
CA ILE A 15 -3.39 0.00 4.98
C ILE A 15 -3.54 0.74 6.31
N GLU A 16 -3.72 -0.01 7.39
CA GLU A 16 -3.94 0.61 8.70
C GLU A 16 -2.74 1.40 9.18
N ASN A 17 -1.55 0.83 9.02
CA ASN A 17 -0.36 1.51 9.51
C ASN A 17 0.06 2.67 8.62
N THR A 18 -0.19 2.57 7.33
CA THR A 18 0.05 3.69 6.43
C THR A 18 -0.90 4.84 6.75
N ALA A 19 -2.16 4.50 7.03
CA ALA A 19 -3.14 5.52 7.40
C ALA A 19 -2.72 6.25 8.66
N LYS A 20 -2.22 5.52 9.65
CA LYS A 20 -1.74 6.14 10.88
C LYS A 20 -0.58 7.09 10.60
N ARG A 21 0.35 6.68 9.76
CA ARG A 21 1.50 7.51 9.42
C ARG A 21 1.05 8.79 8.73
N LEU A 22 0.05 8.70 7.86
CA LEU A 22 -0.45 9.85 7.11
C LEU A 22 -1.45 10.68 7.89
N GLY A 23 -1.93 10.19 9.02
CA GLY A 23 -2.96 10.88 9.78
C GLY A 23 -4.32 10.86 9.09
N THR A 24 -4.63 9.78 8.41
CA THR A 24 -5.88 9.64 7.67
C THR A 24 -6.52 8.30 8.00
N SER A 25 -7.59 7.95 7.29
CA SER A 25 -8.32 6.72 7.53
C SER A 25 -7.84 5.61 6.60
N GLY A 26 -8.05 4.36 7.04
CA GLY A 26 -7.74 3.22 6.19
C GLY A 26 -8.52 3.24 4.89
N THR A 27 -9.78 3.73 4.95
CA THR A 27 -10.60 3.85 3.75
C THR A 27 -9.93 4.72 2.70
N GLN A 28 -9.36 5.85 3.13
CA GLN A 28 -8.69 6.74 2.20
C GLN A 28 -7.45 6.09 1.59
N VAL A 29 -6.66 5.39 2.41
CA VAL A 29 -5.50 4.69 1.89
C VAL A 29 -5.91 3.61 0.91
N TYR A 30 -6.98 2.87 1.24
CA TYR A 30 -7.50 1.86 0.34
C TYR A 30 -7.90 2.46 -1.00
N GLN A 31 -8.57 3.60 -0.97
CA GLN A 31 -9.00 4.26 -2.20
C GLN A 31 -7.82 4.72 -3.04
N ILE A 32 -6.79 5.25 -2.39
CA ILE A 32 -5.59 5.67 -3.10
C ILE A 32 -4.93 4.47 -3.78
N LEU A 33 -4.79 3.37 -3.06
CA LEU A 33 -4.17 2.17 -3.64
C LEU A 33 -5.01 1.60 -4.77
N SER A 34 -6.34 1.68 -4.63
CA SER A 34 -7.24 1.12 -5.65
C SER A 34 -7.12 1.84 -6.98
N LYS A 35 -6.76 3.10 -6.97
CA LYS A 35 -6.62 3.87 -8.21
C LYS A 35 -5.57 3.30 -9.14
N THR A 36 -4.55 2.66 -8.57
CA THR A 36 -3.45 2.10 -9.35
C THR A 36 -3.40 0.59 -9.25
N ASP A 37 -4.48 -0.03 -8.72
CA ASP A 37 -4.50 -1.47 -8.47
C ASP A 37 -3.35 -1.90 -7.55
N GLY A 38 -3.01 -1.04 -6.60
CA GLY A 38 -1.85 -1.25 -5.75
C GLY A 38 -1.93 -2.50 -4.89
N ILE A 39 -3.14 -2.93 -4.54
CA ILE A 39 -3.28 -4.12 -3.73
C ILE A 39 -2.86 -5.36 -4.53
N ASN A 40 -3.35 -5.49 -5.75
CA ASN A 40 -3.03 -6.65 -6.59
C ASN A 40 -1.68 -6.53 -7.26
N ALA A 41 -1.29 -5.32 -7.65
CA ALA A 41 -0.06 -5.13 -8.43
C ALA A 41 1.17 -4.96 -7.54
N PHE A 42 0.98 -4.50 -6.30
CA PHE A 42 2.10 -4.23 -5.41
C PHE A 42 2.05 -5.05 -4.12
N LEU A 43 0.98 -4.92 -3.34
CA LEU A 43 0.97 -5.51 -2.00
C LEU A 43 0.94 -7.03 -2.01
N PHE A 44 0.08 -7.63 -2.83
CA PHE A 44 0.03 -9.08 -2.90
C PHE A 44 1.35 -9.68 -3.39
N PRO A 45 1.92 -9.18 -4.51
CA PRO A 45 3.19 -9.72 -4.96
C PRO A 45 4.35 -9.49 -3.99
N SER A 46 4.28 -8.42 -3.22
CA SER A 46 5.37 -8.06 -2.31
C SER A 46 5.28 -8.78 -0.96
N TYR A 47 4.21 -9.52 -0.72
CA TYR A 47 4.00 -10.16 0.56
C TYR A 47 5.23 -10.96 1.01
N ASP A 48 5.74 -11.80 0.13
CA ASP A 48 6.84 -12.70 0.47
C ASP A 48 8.08 -11.94 0.91
N VAL A 49 8.33 -10.79 0.29
CA VAL A 49 9.51 -9.99 0.61
C VAL A 49 9.28 -9.10 1.81
N LEU A 50 8.11 -8.48 1.90
CA LEU A 50 7.88 -7.43 2.88
C LEU A 50 7.38 -7.93 4.23
N HIS A 51 6.65 -9.06 4.26
CA HIS A 51 5.95 -9.43 5.50
C HIS A 51 6.90 -9.73 6.65
N THR A 52 8.17 -9.99 6.38
CA THR A 52 9.16 -10.25 7.41
C THR A 52 9.95 -9.01 7.81
N GLN A 53 9.68 -7.88 7.19
CA GLN A 53 10.40 -6.65 7.48
C GLN A 53 9.75 -5.90 8.64
N ALA A 54 10.48 -4.93 9.18
CA ALA A 54 9.96 -4.10 10.24
C ALA A 54 8.81 -3.23 9.73
N LYS A 55 7.88 -2.90 10.64
CA LYS A 55 6.70 -2.12 10.29
C LYS A 55 7.07 -0.82 9.58
N GLU A 56 8.06 -0.10 10.10
CA GLU A 56 8.46 1.17 9.52
C GLU A 56 8.95 1.01 8.09
N TYR A 57 9.70 -0.05 7.83
CA TYR A 57 10.17 -0.31 6.49
C TYR A 57 9.01 -0.60 5.54
N ILE A 58 8.07 -1.42 6.01
CA ILE A 58 6.90 -1.77 5.20
C ILE A 58 6.10 -0.52 4.85
N VAL A 59 5.84 0.32 5.86
CA VAL A 59 5.07 1.55 5.64
C VAL A 59 5.80 2.49 4.70
N ASP A 60 7.12 2.60 4.84
CA ASP A 60 7.91 3.43 3.94
C ASP A 60 7.78 2.97 2.50
N GLU A 61 7.76 1.66 2.27
CA GLU A 61 7.61 1.12 0.93
C GLU A 61 6.22 1.41 0.35
N VAL A 62 5.19 1.30 1.18
CA VAL A 62 3.84 1.63 0.75
C VAL A 62 3.73 3.11 0.41
N LEU A 63 4.30 3.97 1.24
CA LEU A 63 4.28 5.41 1.00
C LEU A 63 5.03 5.77 -0.27
N ASP A 64 6.14 5.08 -0.50
CA ASP A 64 6.93 5.30 -1.69
C ASP A 64 6.13 4.95 -2.95
N TYR A 65 5.43 3.82 -2.90
CA TYR A 65 4.56 3.41 -3.99
C TYR A 65 3.48 4.46 -4.25
N ILE A 66 2.80 4.89 -3.17
CA ILE A 66 1.73 5.87 -3.29
C ILE A 66 2.25 7.18 -3.88
N ARG A 67 3.38 7.65 -3.37
CA ARG A 67 3.97 8.91 -3.82
C ARG A 67 4.33 8.85 -5.29
N THR A 68 4.95 7.76 -5.70
CA THR A 68 5.38 7.59 -7.07
C THR A 68 4.21 7.62 -8.04
N TYR A 69 3.17 6.86 -7.73
CA TYR A 69 2.05 6.74 -8.67
C TYR A 69 1.10 7.90 -8.60
N ASN A 70 0.95 8.52 -7.44
CA ASN A 70 0.13 9.73 -7.34
C ASN A 70 0.79 10.89 -8.07
N THR A 71 2.10 11.02 -7.93
CA THR A 71 2.82 12.07 -8.63
C THR A 71 2.71 11.89 -10.14
N ALA A 72 2.84 10.66 -10.60
CA ALA A 72 2.71 10.38 -12.02
C ALA A 72 1.32 10.73 -12.54
N VAL A 73 0.29 10.39 -11.77
CA VAL A 73 -1.08 10.72 -12.13
C VAL A 73 -1.28 12.23 -12.15
N THR A 74 -0.75 12.92 -11.15
CA THR A 74 -0.86 14.36 -11.05
C THR A 74 -0.16 15.03 -12.24
N ASN A 75 1.03 14.56 -12.56
CA ASN A 75 1.77 15.10 -13.69
C ASN A 75 1.01 14.93 -14.99
N LYS A 76 0.37 13.79 -15.16
CA LYS A 76 -0.45 13.54 -16.31
C LYS A 76 -1.61 14.50 -16.39
N ALA A 77 -2.23 14.76 -15.26
CA ALA A 77 -3.37 15.64 -15.20
C ALA A 77 -3.00 17.08 -15.52
N THR A 78 -1.81 17.47 -15.17
CA THR A 78 -1.37 18.85 -15.41
C THR A 78 -0.74 19.05 -16.78
N SER A 79 -0.42 17.94 -17.42
CA SER A 79 0.14 18.05 -18.77
C SER A 79 -0.95 18.24 -19.79
#